data_fe0e1797e9899dd0dc5b55b4e133b125
#
_entry.id   fe0e1797e9899dd0dc5b55b4e133b125
#
_cell.length_a   1.000
_cell.length_b   1.000
_cell.length_c   1.000
_cell.angle_alpha   90.00
_cell.angle_beta   90.00
_cell.angle_gamma   90.00
#
_symmetry.space_group_name_H-M   'P 1'
#
loop_
_entity.id
_entity.type
_entity.pdbx_description
1 polymer ?
#
loop_
_entity_poly.entity_id
_entity_poly.type
_entity_poly.pdbx_seq_one_letter_code
_entity_poly.pdbx_strand_id
1 'polypeptide(L)'
;MRATQHSTLNSQLSSSLFLTGTDTGVGKTHVAQLLVRRFRREGLDCVGMKPICCGGREDAELLHAASEAAIPLNDVNPVWLRPPAAPYTAAIIENRPIDLALIRETFTRLRAAHPSLIVEGVGGWRVPIARDFFVSDLAAECGLPVVVVVANRLGAINHTLLTVESIRAHGLVCAGIILNHTTAAGEIPDIAETTNRSVLEDLLDVPILFEIAHGQMAVALSPLECGGRA
;
A
#
# COMPACT_ATOMS: atom_id res chain seq x y z
N MET A 1 6.39 -3.92 -32.65
CA MET A 1 5.15 -3.41 -32.05
C MET A 1 5.17 -3.62 -30.52
N ARG A 2 6.04 -2.92 -29.77
CA ARG A 2 6.16 -2.99 -28.30
C ARG A 2 6.36 -1.61 -27.64
N ALA A 3 5.96 -0.54 -28.31
CA ALA A 3 6.14 0.83 -27.79
C ALA A 3 4.93 1.39 -27.03
N THR A 4 3.83 0.63 -26.89
CA THR A 4 2.56 1.11 -26.34
C THR A 4 2.27 0.72 -24.89
N GLN A 5 3.12 -0.12 -24.25
CA GLN A 5 2.87 -0.54 -22.87
C GLN A 5 3.46 0.42 -21.81
N HIS A 6 4.41 1.29 -22.15
CA HIS A 6 5.03 2.21 -21.19
C HIS A 6 4.20 3.44 -20.84
N SER A 7 3.29 3.87 -21.75
CA SER A 7 2.40 5.01 -21.47
C SER A 7 1.23 4.66 -20.55
N THR A 8 0.82 3.39 -20.52
CA THR A 8 -0.32 2.90 -19.71
C THR A 8 0.02 2.76 -18.22
N LEU A 9 1.25 2.40 -17.87
CA LEU A 9 1.66 2.28 -16.47
C LEU A 9 1.73 3.64 -15.76
N ASN A 10 2.22 4.67 -16.44
CA ASN A 10 2.25 6.02 -15.86
C ASN A 10 0.84 6.62 -15.71
N SER A 11 -0.10 6.32 -16.60
CA SER A 11 -1.48 6.77 -16.48
C SER A 11 -2.28 6.01 -15.42
N GLN A 12 -1.95 4.74 -15.15
CA GLN A 12 -2.59 3.95 -14.09
C GLN A 12 -2.11 4.36 -12.68
N LEU A 13 -0.85 4.76 -12.52
CA LEU A 13 -0.31 5.23 -11.24
C LEU A 13 -0.63 6.71 -10.94
N SER A 14 -1.11 7.48 -11.90
CA SER A 14 -1.60 8.85 -11.69
C SER A 14 -2.98 8.91 -11.05
N SER A 15 -3.67 7.78 -10.96
CA SER A 15 -4.96 7.65 -10.28
C SER A 15 -4.78 7.27 -8.80
N SER A 16 -5.84 7.32 -8.03
CA SER A 16 -5.82 6.90 -6.65
C SER A 16 -5.61 5.40 -6.50
N LEU A 17 -4.97 4.97 -5.40
CA LEU A 17 -4.59 3.59 -5.12
C LEU A 17 -5.02 3.16 -3.72
N PHE A 18 -5.32 1.87 -3.56
CA PHE A 18 -5.38 1.23 -2.25
C PHE A 18 -4.08 0.46 -2.01
N LEU A 19 -3.33 0.85 -0.99
CA LEU A 19 -2.07 0.22 -0.63
C LEU A 19 -2.29 -0.79 0.49
N THR A 20 -2.08 -2.07 0.19
CA THR A 20 -2.10 -3.15 1.18
C THR A 20 -0.71 -3.74 1.37
N GLY A 21 -0.57 -4.65 2.30
CA GLY A 21 0.65 -5.42 2.49
C GLY A 21 0.38 -6.91 2.59
N THR A 22 1.38 -7.71 2.32
CA THR A 22 1.33 -9.15 2.58
C THR A 22 1.25 -9.47 4.07
N ASP A 23 1.69 -8.51 4.93
CA ASP A 23 1.67 -8.65 6.39
C ASP A 23 1.77 -7.28 7.07
N THR A 24 1.80 -7.28 8.41
CA THR A 24 2.19 -6.15 9.26
C THR A 24 3.72 -5.96 9.18
N GLY A 25 4.19 -4.70 9.28
CA GLY A 25 5.62 -4.41 9.30
C GLY A 25 6.34 -4.52 7.95
N VAL A 26 5.63 -4.74 6.83
CA VAL A 26 6.24 -4.79 5.48
C VAL A 26 6.64 -3.42 4.93
N GLY A 27 6.37 -2.33 5.68
CA GLY A 27 6.76 -0.97 5.31
C GLY A 27 5.71 -0.21 4.48
N LYS A 28 4.42 -0.54 4.61
CA LYS A 28 3.33 0.17 3.90
C LYS A 28 3.40 1.66 4.03
N THR A 29 3.52 2.17 5.26
CA THR A 29 3.53 3.61 5.55
C THR A 29 4.72 4.30 4.91
N HIS A 30 5.89 3.66 4.92
CA HIS A 30 7.06 4.17 4.21
C HIS A 30 6.79 4.31 2.71
N VAL A 31 6.25 3.26 2.08
CA VAL A 31 5.89 3.25 0.66
C VAL A 31 4.81 4.30 0.35
N ALA A 32 3.76 4.38 1.19
CA ALA A 32 2.67 5.34 1.02
C ALA A 32 3.18 6.79 1.02
N GLN A 33 4.05 7.14 1.97
CA GLN A 33 4.70 8.45 2.01
C GLN A 33 5.51 8.76 0.75
N LEU A 34 6.30 7.78 0.28
CA LEU A 34 7.12 7.94 -0.93
C LEU A 34 6.23 8.21 -2.15
N LEU A 35 5.11 7.50 -2.28
CA LEU A 35 4.16 7.69 -3.38
C LEU A 35 3.46 9.05 -3.29
N VAL A 36 2.94 9.45 -2.12
CA VAL A 36 2.31 10.76 -1.93
C VAL A 36 3.28 11.88 -2.27
N ARG A 37 4.48 11.88 -1.68
CA ARG A 37 5.51 12.89 -1.94
C ARG A 37 5.93 12.94 -3.39
N ARG A 38 6.02 11.79 -4.04
CA ARG A 38 6.35 11.70 -5.45
C ARG A 38 5.29 12.35 -6.32
N PHE A 39 4.01 11.97 -6.16
CA PHE A 39 2.91 12.53 -6.95
C PHE A 39 2.80 14.04 -6.75
N ARG A 40 3.00 14.54 -5.52
CA ARG A 40 3.05 15.98 -5.26
C ARG A 40 4.21 16.68 -5.97
N ARG A 41 5.41 16.09 -6.00
CA ARG A 41 6.55 16.63 -6.77
C ARG A 41 6.30 16.64 -8.27
N GLU A 42 5.47 15.76 -8.79
CA GLU A 42 5.03 15.72 -10.18
C GLU A 42 3.89 16.72 -10.45
N GLY A 43 3.49 17.53 -9.47
CA GLY A 43 2.46 18.55 -9.58
C GLY A 43 1.03 18.04 -9.38
N LEU A 44 0.85 16.78 -8.94
CA LEU A 44 -0.47 16.23 -8.64
C LEU A 44 -0.92 16.65 -7.24
N ASP A 45 -2.19 17.04 -7.11
CA ASP A 45 -2.81 17.21 -5.78
C ASP A 45 -3.13 15.84 -5.20
N CYS A 46 -2.14 15.26 -4.53
CA CYS A 46 -2.19 13.93 -3.92
C CYS A 46 -2.20 14.03 -2.40
N VAL A 47 -3.11 13.32 -1.75
CA VAL A 47 -3.18 13.17 -0.30
C VAL A 47 -3.17 11.71 0.12
N GLY A 48 -2.72 11.45 1.36
CA GLY A 48 -2.73 10.13 1.97
C GLY A 48 -3.90 9.97 2.94
N MET A 49 -4.48 8.77 2.99
CA MET A 49 -5.48 8.38 3.98
C MET A 49 -5.06 7.08 4.65
N LYS A 50 -5.05 7.05 5.98
CA LYS A 50 -4.90 5.87 6.83
C LYS A 50 -6.21 5.66 7.58
N PRO A 51 -7.19 4.93 7.04
CA PRO A 51 -8.54 4.84 7.60
C PRO A 51 -8.57 4.45 9.06
N ILE A 52 -7.67 3.53 9.47
CA ILE A 52 -7.61 3.00 10.82
C ILE A 52 -6.15 2.95 11.29
N CYS A 53 -5.89 3.49 12.49
CA CYS A 53 -4.68 3.26 13.26
C CYS A 53 -5.01 2.47 14.54
N CYS A 54 -4.10 1.57 14.93
CA CYS A 54 -4.15 0.83 16.20
C CYS A 54 -2.80 0.94 16.91
N GLY A 55 -2.80 1.26 18.21
CA GLY A 55 -1.59 1.62 18.95
C GLY A 55 -1.25 3.09 18.72
N GLY A 56 -0.07 3.34 18.20
CA GLY A 56 0.37 4.68 17.83
C GLY A 56 -0.39 5.27 16.63
N ARG A 57 -0.22 6.56 16.41
CA ARG A 57 -0.81 7.31 15.28
C ARG A 57 0.25 7.80 14.28
N GLU A 58 1.48 7.38 14.48
CA GLU A 58 2.66 7.82 13.73
C GLU A 58 2.51 7.60 12.21
N ASP A 59 1.89 6.48 11.80
CA ASP A 59 1.60 6.21 10.38
C ASP A 59 0.76 7.32 9.75
N ALA A 60 -0.28 7.79 10.46
CA ALA A 60 -1.14 8.86 9.98
C ALA A 60 -0.44 10.22 9.98
N GLU A 61 0.38 10.49 11.00
CA GLU A 61 1.16 11.73 11.09
C GLU A 61 2.17 11.82 9.95
N LEU A 62 2.80 10.70 9.60
CA LEU A 62 3.72 10.61 8.47
C LEU A 62 3.01 10.85 7.12
N LEU A 63 1.81 10.31 6.93
CA LEU A 63 1.01 10.57 5.73
C LEU A 63 0.48 12.02 5.69
N HIS A 64 0.09 12.57 6.83
CA HIS A 64 -0.30 13.97 6.95
C HIS A 64 0.84 14.89 6.53
N ALA A 65 2.05 14.64 7.03
CA ALA A 65 3.25 15.39 6.65
C ALA A 65 3.61 15.19 5.16
N ALA A 66 3.46 13.98 4.62
CA ALA A 66 3.68 13.71 3.20
C ALA A 66 2.68 14.43 2.29
N SER A 67 1.46 14.66 2.78
CA SER A 67 0.40 15.45 2.13
C SER A 67 0.58 16.96 2.31
N GLU A 68 1.71 17.42 2.86
CA GLU A 68 2.00 18.84 3.17
C GLU A 68 0.94 19.49 4.05
N ALA A 69 0.33 18.72 4.94
CA ALA A 69 -0.77 19.12 5.82
C ALA A 69 -1.97 19.75 5.08
N ALA A 70 -2.18 19.39 3.80
CA ALA A 70 -3.25 19.92 2.97
C ALA A 70 -4.66 19.56 3.49
N ILE A 71 -4.76 18.53 4.35
CA ILE A 71 -6.00 18.06 4.98
C ILE A 71 -5.79 17.86 6.49
N PRO A 72 -6.84 17.96 7.33
CA PRO A 72 -6.73 17.73 8.76
C PRO A 72 -6.25 16.29 9.08
N LEU A 73 -5.48 16.12 10.16
CA LEU A 73 -5.02 14.80 10.59
C LEU A 73 -6.18 13.81 10.83
N ASN A 74 -7.32 14.29 11.30
CA ASN A 74 -8.51 13.44 11.50
C ASN A 74 -9.15 12.99 10.18
N ASP A 75 -8.87 13.67 9.07
CA ASP A 75 -9.29 13.24 7.74
C ASP A 75 -8.30 12.23 7.15
N VAL A 76 -7.01 12.38 7.48
CA VAL A 76 -6.03 11.33 7.18
C VAL A 76 -6.37 10.06 7.93
N ASN A 77 -6.73 10.17 9.23
CA ASN A 77 -7.03 9.03 10.07
C ASN A 77 -8.30 9.25 10.88
N PRO A 78 -9.48 8.91 10.33
CA PRO A 78 -10.76 9.08 10.99
C PRO A 78 -10.97 8.14 12.18
N VAL A 79 -10.36 6.95 12.18
CA VAL A 79 -10.49 5.99 13.29
C VAL A 79 -9.13 5.66 13.89
N TRP A 80 -8.98 5.96 15.18
CA TRP A 80 -7.83 5.61 15.98
C TRP A 80 -8.23 4.85 17.23
N LEU A 81 -7.64 3.67 17.43
CA LEU A 81 -7.79 2.79 18.58
C LEU A 81 -6.45 2.71 19.30
N ARG A 82 -6.45 2.81 20.63
CA ARG A 82 -5.20 2.85 21.43
C ARG A 82 -4.50 1.51 21.58
N PRO A 83 -5.21 0.35 21.69
CA PRO A 83 -4.53 -0.95 21.78
C PRO A 83 -3.74 -1.28 20.50
N PRO A 84 -2.45 -1.69 20.61
CA PRO A 84 -1.62 -2.11 19.49
C PRO A 84 -1.97 -3.56 19.08
N ALA A 85 -3.13 -3.72 18.47
CA ALA A 85 -3.68 -5.02 18.06
C ALA A 85 -4.40 -4.87 16.71
N ALA A 86 -4.85 -5.99 16.13
CA ALA A 86 -5.74 -5.94 14.98
C ALA A 86 -6.99 -5.08 15.28
N PRO A 87 -7.53 -4.32 14.33
CA PRO A 87 -8.62 -3.39 14.57
C PRO A 87 -9.81 -3.99 15.31
N TYR A 88 -10.25 -5.19 14.91
CA TYR A 88 -11.34 -5.89 15.58
C TYR A 88 -11.01 -6.21 17.05
N THR A 89 -9.80 -6.68 17.33
CA THR A 89 -9.34 -6.94 18.71
C THR A 89 -9.26 -5.64 19.51
N ALA A 90 -8.72 -4.57 18.93
CA ALA A 90 -8.61 -3.27 19.58
C ALA A 90 -10.01 -2.69 19.91
N ALA A 91 -10.97 -2.85 19.00
CA ALA A 91 -12.37 -2.45 19.19
C ALA A 91 -13.04 -3.21 20.36
N ILE A 92 -12.77 -4.52 20.49
CA ILE A 92 -13.26 -5.33 21.60
C ILE A 92 -12.65 -4.85 22.94
N ILE A 93 -11.34 -4.61 22.97
CA ILE A 93 -10.64 -4.13 24.18
C ILE A 93 -11.18 -2.77 24.65
N GLU A 94 -11.41 -1.84 23.69
CA GLU A 94 -11.98 -0.53 24.01
C GLU A 94 -13.49 -0.53 24.22
N ASN A 95 -14.16 -1.67 24.01
CA ASN A 95 -15.63 -1.75 23.96
C ASN A 95 -16.23 -0.66 23.06
N ARG A 96 -15.61 -0.41 21.93
CA ARG A 96 -15.98 0.64 20.96
C ARG A 96 -15.93 0.07 19.55
N PRO A 97 -17.07 -0.09 18.86
CA PRO A 97 -17.10 -0.55 17.49
C PRO A 97 -16.41 0.46 16.56
N ILE A 98 -15.81 -0.03 15.49
CA ILE A 98 -15.20 0.81 14.46
C ILE A 98 -16.30 1.50 13.66
N ASP A 99 -16.21 2.82 13.56
CA ASP A 99 -17.14 3.63 12.80
C ASP A 99 -16.80 3.56 11.29
N LEU A 100 -17.39 2.55 10.63
CA LEU A 100 -17.23 2.37 9.18
C LEU A 100 -17.94 3.48 8.39
N ALA A 101 -19.00 4.09 8.94
CA ALA A 101 -19.69 5.19 8.27
C ALA A 101 -18.78 6.41 8.16
N LEU A 102 -18.09 6.77 9.25
CA LEU A 102 -17.12 7.86 9.27
C LEU A 102 -15.97 7.62 8.28
N ILE A 103 -15.50 6.37 8.17
CA ILE A 103 -14.45 6.01 7.19
C ILE A 103 -14.94 6.26 5.76
N ARG A 104 -16.14 5.79 5.41
CA ARG A 104 -16.76 5.94 4.08
C ARG A 104 -17.02 7.41 3.72
N GLU A 105 -17.55 8.17 4.65
CA GLU A 105 -17.80 9.60 4.48
C GLU A 105 -16.49 10.37 4.24
N THR A 106 -15.48 10.09 5.04
CA THR A 106 -14.16 10.72 4.91
C THR A 106 -13.51 10.36 3.57
N PHE A 107 -13.52 9.07 3.19
CA PHE A 107 -13.01 8.62 1.89
C PHE A 107 -13.74 9.32 0.74
N THR A 108 -15.07 9.37 0.76
CA THR A 108 -15.88 10.01 -0.29
C THR A 108 -15.54 11.48 -0.42
N ARG A 109 -15.42 12.20 0.69
CA ARG A 109 -15.08 13.61 0.73
C ARG A 109 -13.66 13.87 0.20
N LEU A 110 -12.67 13.09 0.63
CA LEU A 110 -11.30 13.23 0.13
C LEU A 110 -11.21 12.91 -1.35
N ARG A 111 -11.89 11.86 -1.80
CA ARG A 111 -11.93 11.44 -3.20
C ARG A 111 -12.57 12.48 -4.12
N ALA A 112 -13.54 13.23 -3.61
CA ALA A 112 -14.20 14.32 -4.36
C ALA A 112 -13.34 15.60 -4.39
N ALA A 113 -12.56 15.85 -3.33
CA ALA A 113 -11.75 17.07 -3.18
C ALA A 113 -10.38 16.98 -3.87
N HIS A 114 -9.80 15.78 -3.93
CA HIS A 114 -8.44 15.56 -4.42
C HIS A 114 -8.42 14.56 -5.59
N PRO A 115 -7.81 14.90 -6.73
CA PRO A 115 -7.73 14.04 -7.90
C PRO A 115 -6.89 12.79 -7.66
N SER A 116 -5.99 12.80 -6.67
CA SER A 116 -5.14 11.66 -6.34
C SER A 116 -5.19 11.36 -4.84
N LEU A 117 -5.43 10.09 -4.49
CA LEU A 117 -5.60 9.62 -3.11
C LEU A 117 -4.90 8.28 -2.91
N ILE A 118 -3.97 8.22 -1.96
CA ILE A 118 -3.34 6.97 -1.52
C ILE A 118 -4.00 6.51 -0.23
N VAL A 119 -4.76 5.42 -0.29
CA VAL A 119 -5.41 4.82 0.89
C VAL A 119 -4.55 3.67 1.41
N GLU A 120 -4.03 3.80 2.62
CA GLU A 120 -3.20 2.77 3.25
C GLU A 120 -4.04 1.89 4.19
N GLY A 121 -4.11 0.58 3.89
CA GLY A 121 -4.73 -0.42 4.76
C GLY A 121 -3.97 -0.64 6.06
N VAL A 122 -4.64 -1.19 7.06
CA VAL A 122 -4.06 -1.56 8.36
C VAL A 122 -3.66 -3.04 8.38
N GLY A 123 -2.42 -3.36 8.77
CA GLY A 123 -1.91 -4.73 8.78
C GLY A 123 -1.85 -5.36 7.37
N GLY A 124 -2.17 -6.65 7.25
CA GLY A 124 -2.22 -7.36 5.98
C GLY A 124 -3.62 -7.37 5.35
N TRP A 125 -3.74 -7.98 4.16
CA TRP A 125 -4.96 -7.98 3.33
C TRP A 125 -6.21 -8.55 4.02
N ARG A 126 -6.06 -9.61 4.83
CA ARG A 126 -7.17 -10.28 5.53
C ARG A 126 -7.26 -9.93 7.00
N VAL A 127 -6.70 -8.80 7.44
CA VAL A 127 -6.84 -8.32 8.81
C VAL A 127 -8.29 -7.95 9.10
N PRO A 128 -8.90 -8.47 10.20
CA PRO A 128 -10.28 -8.17 10.55
C PRO A 128 -10.43 -6.77 11.12
N ILE A 129 -11.36 -6.00 10.55
CA ILE A 129 -11.82 -4.69 11.04
C ILE A 129 -13.03 -4.89 11.96
N ALA A 130 -13.93 -5.80 11.58
CA ALA A 130 -15.03 -6.27 12.38
C ALA A 130 -15.18 -7.78 12.19
N ARG A 131 -16.18 -8.42 12.85
CA ARG A 131 -16.38 -9.87 12.79
C ARG A 131 -16.44 -10.41 11.36
N ASP A 132 -17.19 -9.74 10.48
CA ASP A 132 -17.44 -10.16 9.11
C ASP A 132 -17.01 -9.08 8.10
N PHE A 133 -16.02 -8.22 8.49
CA PHE A 133 -15.52 -7.14 7.65
C PHE A 133 -14.00 -7.02 7.81
N PHE A 134 -13.29 -7.12 6.71
CA PHE A 134 -11.83 -7.18 6.65
C PHE A 134 -11.24 -5.99 5.86
N VAL A 135 -9.93 -5.86 5.88
CA VAL A 135 -9.24 -4.86 5.04
C VAL A 135 -9.54 -5.06 3.56
N SER A 136 -9.72 -6.31 3.11
CA SER A 136 -10.14 -6.64 1.75
C SER A 136 -11.51 -6.07 1.39
N ASP A 137 -12.46 -6.08 2.34
CA ASP A 137 -13.81 -5.56 2.12
C ASP A 137 -13.80 -4.02 2.06
N LEU A 138 -12.99 -3.38 2.91
CA LEU A 138 -12.75 -1.95 2.84
C LEU A 138 -12.13 -1.54 1.50
N ALA A 139 -11.16 -2.31 1.01
CA ALA A 139 -10.56 -2.07 -0.30
C ALA A 139 -11.58 -2.22 -1.44
N ALA A 140 -12.47 -3.22 -1.34
CA ALA A 140 -13.55 -3.42 -2.30
C ALA A 140 -14.55 -2.24 -2.30
N GLU A 141 -14.90 -1.72 -1.13
CA GLU A 141 -15.74 -0.52 -1.01
C GLU A 141 -15.08 0.74 -1.58
N CYS A 142 -13.76 0.88 -1.41
CA CYS A 142 -13.02 1.99 -2.03
C CYS A 142 -12.99 1.90 -3.56
N GLY A 143 -13.05 0.68 -4.12
CA GLY A 143 -13.05 0.47 -5.57
C GLY A 143 -11.79 0.96 -6.30
N LEU A 144 -10.67 1.06 -5.57
CA LEU A 144 -9.40 1.53 -6.11
C LEU A 144 -8.53 0.36 -6.57
N PRO A 145 -7.67 0.56 -7.60
CA PRO A 145 -6.63 -0.40 -7.92
C PRO A 145 -5.75 -0.68 -6.70
N VAL A 146 -5.44 -1.96 -6.44
CA VAL A 146 -4.70 -2.38 -5.26
C VAL A 146 -3.22 -2.55 -5.60
N VAL A 147 -2.35 -1.94 -4.79
CA VAL A 147 -0.90 -2.17 -4.82
C VAL A 147 -0.48 -2.93 -3.56
N VAL A 148 0.31 -3.98 -3.74
CA VAL A 148 0.76 -4.85 -2.65
C VAL A 148 2.20 -4.51 -2.27
N VAL A 149 2.42 -4.12 -1.02
CA VAL A 149 3.76 -3.97 -0.44
C VAL A 149 4.19 -5.30 0.16
N VAL A 150 5.36 -5.76 -0.24
CA VAL A 150 5.93 -7.04 0.14
C VAL A 150 7.29 -6.80 0.79
N ALA A 151 7.49 -7.29 2.01
CA ALA A 151 8.82 -7.34 2.58
C ALA A 151 9.66 -8.37 1.80
N ASN A 152 10.76 -7.93 1.17
CA ASN A 152 11.62 -8.81 0.39
C ASN A 152 12.47 -9.67 1.34
N ARG A 153 11.98 -10.87 1.63
CA ARG A 153 12.60 -11.84 2.55
C ARG A 153 12.10 -13.25 2.25
N LEU A 154 12.65 -14.25 2.93
CA LEU A 154 12.14 -15.63 2.85
C LEU A 154 10.66 -15.68 3.22
N GLY A 155 9.84 -16.38 2.41
CA GLY A 155 8.39 -16.48 2.54
C GLY A 155 7.62 -15.43 1.72
N ALA A 156 8.27 -14.41 1.16
CA ALA A 156 7.63 -13.36 0.37
C ALA A 156 6.83 -13.91 -0.82
N ILE A 157 7.36 -14.91 -1.52
CA ILE A 157 6.69 -15.53 -2.67
C ILE A 157 5.32 -16.08 -2.27
N ASN A 158 5.27 -16.95 -1.26
CA ASN A 158 4.01 -17.53 -0.79
C ASN A 158 2.99 -16.46 -0.37
N HIS A 159 3.42 -15.49 0.45
CA HIS A 159 2.53 -14.44 0.93
C HIS A 159 2.03 -13.56 -0.21
N THR A 160 2.84 -13.30 -1.22
CA THR A 160 2.46 -12.50 -2.38
C THR A 160 1.44 -13.24 -3.24
N LEU A 161 1.67 -14.51 -3.56
CA LEU A 161 0.73 -15.33 -4.35
C LEU A 161 -0.64 -15.38 -3.69
N LEU A 162 -0.71 -15.73 -2.40
CA LEU A 162 -1.97 -15.78 -1.64
C LEU A 162 -2.68 -14.42 -1.59
N THR A 163 -1.93 -13.33 -1.45
CA THR A 163 -2.50 -11.98 -1.41
C THR A 163 -3.08 -11.59 -2.77
N VAL A 164 -2.34 -11.82 -3.87
CA VAL A 164 -2.79 -11.50 -5.23
C VAL A 164 -4.01 -12.34 -5.62
N GLU A 165 -4.00 -13.64 -5.32
CA GLU A 165 -5.15 -14.52 -5.54
C GLU A 165 -6.39 -14.01 -4.79
N SER A 166 -6.22 -13.63 -3.52
CA SER A 166 -7.32 -13.11 -2.72
C SER A 166 -7.84 -11.76 -3.23
N ILE A 167 -6.97 -10.85 -3.70
CA ILE A 167 -7.38 -9.57 -4.33
C ILE A 167 -8.27 -9.86 -5.55
N ARG A 168 -7.85 -10.78 -6.42
CA ARG A 168 -8.61 -11.18 -7.60
C ARG A 168 -9.95 -11.82 -7.25
N ALA A 169 -9.98 -12.67 -6.22
CA ALA A 169 -11.20 -13.29 -5.73
C ALA A 169 -12.23 -12.26 -5.19
N HIS A 170 -11.77 -11.09 -4.76
CA HIS A 170 -12.64 -9.96 -4.38
C HIS A 170 -13.05 -9.07 -5.58
N GLY A 171 -12.73 -9.48 -6.82
CA GLY A 171 -13.08 -8.73 -8.03
C GLY A 171 -12.27 -7.46 -8.23
N LEU A 172 -11.14 -7.30 -7.52
CA LEU A 172 -10.30 -6.12 -7.58
C LEU A 172 -9.10 -6.31 -8.52
N VAL A 173 -8.62 -5.20 -9.08
CA VAL A 173 -7.41 -5.16 -9.89
C VAL A 173 -6.20 -5.04 -8.98
N CYS A 174 -5.30 -6.04 -9.02
CA CYS A 174 -3.95 -5.90 -8.47
C CYS A 174 -3.10 -5.12 -9.49
N ALA A 175 -2.89 -3.83 -9.22
CA ALA A 175 -2.18 -2.93 -10.13
C ALA A 175 -0.66 -3.13 -10.13
N GLY A 176 -0.12 -3.75 -9.06
CA GLY A 176 1.30 -4.04 -8.99
C GLY A 176 1.77 -4.43 -7.60
N ILE A 177 3.04 -4.80 -7.56
CA ILE A 177 3.77 -5.22 -6.36
C ILE A 177 4.92 -4.24 -6.14
N ILE A 178 5.18 -3.91 -4.88
CA ILE A 178 6.37 -3.15 -4.47
C ILE A 178 7.16 -4.04 -3.51
N LEU A 179 8.37 -4.44 -3.91
CA LEU A 179 9.31 -5.14 -3.05
C LEU A 179 10.02 -4.12 -2.16
N ASN A 180 9.96 -4.32 -0.86
CA ASN A 180 10.56 -3.41 0.11
C ASN A 180 11.59 -4.15 0.98
N HIS A 181 12.83 -3.67 0.99
CA HIS A 181 13.88 -4.16 1.88
C HIS A 181 13.71 -3.51 3.24
N THR A 182 13.14 -4.24 4.20
CA THR A 182 12.83 -3.74 5.55
C THR A 182 14.04 -3.73 6.48
N THR A 183 15.14 -4.38 6.09
CA THR A 183 16.41 -4.45 6.83
C THR A 183 17.56 -3.98 5.95
N ALA A 184 18.62 -3.47 6.56
CA ALA A 184 19.85 -3.17 5.84
C ALA A 184 20.46 -4.45 5.24
N ALA A 185 21.09 -4.31 4.08
CA ALA A 185 21.81 -5.42 3.46
C ALA A 185 22.90 -5.94 4.41
N GLY A 186 22.92 -7.25 4.62
CA GLY A 186 24.00 -7.92 5.34
C GLY A 186 25.27 -8.03 4.50
N GLU A 187 26.37 -8.46 5.13
CA GLU A 187 27.63 -8.73 4.40
C GLU A 187 27.47 -9.88 3.38
N ILE A 188 26.58 -10.84 3.68
CA ILE A 188 26.22 -11.94 2.78
C ILE A 188 24.80 -11.68 2.29
N PRO A 189 24.57 -11.55 0.97
CA PRO A 189 23.22 -11.37 0.43
C PRO A 189 22.33 -12.55 0.81
N ASP A 190 21.10 -12.26 1.28
CA ASP A 190 20.09 -13.29 1.47
C ASP A 190 19.65 -13.80 0.09
N ILE A 191 19.71 -15.13 -0.10
CA ILE A 191 19.31 -15.79 -1.35
C ILE A 191 17.87 -15.43 -1.70
N ALA A 192 16.97 -15.41 -0.72
CA ALA A 192 15.58 -15.05 -0.96
C ALA A 192 15.47 -13.61 -1.47
N GLU A 193 16.17 -12.64 -0.87
CA GLU A 193 16.14 -11.25 -1.31
C GLU A 193 16.62 -11.07 -2.76
N THR A 194 17.60 -11.85 -3.17
CA THR A 194 18.18 -11.77 -4.53
C THR A 194 17.36 -12.52 -5.59
N THR A 195 16.52 -13.48 -5.20
CA THR A 195 15.79 -14.34 -6.14
C THR A 195 14.29 -14.10 -6.18
N ASN A 196 13.69 -13.56 -5.11
CA ASN A 196 12.24 -13.34 -5.01
C ASN A 196 11.67 -12.58 -6.20
N ARG A 197 12.36 -11.53 -6.66
CA ARG A 197 11.93 -10.70 -7.78
C ARG A 197 11.73 -11.53 -9.04
N SER A 198 12.77 -12.25 -9.47
CA SER A 198 12.72 -13.04 -10.72
C SER A 198 11.69 -14.17 -10.65
N VAL A 199 11.51 -14.79 -9.48
CA VAL A 199 10.51 -15.83 -9.28
C VAL A 199 9.09 -15.25 -9.31
N LEU A 200 8.86 -14.10 -8.69
CA LEU A 200 7.54 -13.45 -8.75
C LEU A 200 7.20 -12.95 -10.15
N GLU A 201 8.19 -12.46 -10.92
CA GLU A 201 8.01 -12.06 -12.33
C GLU A 201 7.72 -13.26 -13.25
N ASP A 202 8.18 -14.47 -12.90
CA ASP A 202 7.90 -15.70 -13.62
C ASP A 202 6.49 -16.26 -13.30
N LEU A 203 6.08 -16.17 -12.03
CA LEU A 203 4.84 -16.78 -11.55
C LEU A 203 3.60 -15.89 -11.67
N LEU A 204 3.76 -14.56 -11.76
CA LEU A 204 2.66 -13.59 -11.75
C LEU A 204 2.66 -12.73 -13.01
N ASP A 205 1.47 -12.49 -13.54
CA ASP A 205 1.18 -11.49 -14.56
C ASP A 205 0.96 -10.07 -14.00
N VAL A 206 1.33 -9.85 -12.71
CA VAL A 206 1.25 -8.57 -12.00
C VAL A 206 2.63 -7.91 -12.00
N PRO A 207 2.76 -6.64 -12.45
CA PRO A 207 4.06 -6.01 -12.55
C PRO A 207 4.68 -5.73 -11.17
N ILE A 208 5.99 -5.93 -11.04
CA ILE A 208 6.76 -5.37 -9.93
C ILE A 208 7.07 -3.92 -10.28
N LEU A 209 6.38 -2.99 -9.62
CA LEU A 209 6.45 -1.55 -9.91
C LEU A 209 7.78 -0.95 -9.48
N PHE A 210 8.21 -1.30 -8.26
CA PHE A 210 9.44 -0.81 -7.65
C PHE A 210 10.05 -1.86 -6.75
N GLU A 211 11.34 -1.70 -6.55
CA GLU A 211 12.08 -2.30 -5.46
C GLU A 211 12.72 -1.17 -4.64
N ILE A 212 12.44 -1.15 -3.34
CA ILE A 212 12.84 -0.06 -2.44
C ILE A 212 13.90 -0.59 -1.51
N ALA A 213 15.09 0.00 -1.57
CA ALA A 213 16.19 -0.34 -0.67
C ALA A 213 15.90 0.15 0.76
N HIS A 214 16.48 -0.53 1.75
CA HIS A 214 16.37 -0.09 3.15
C HIS A 214 16.83 1.36 3.33
N GLY A 215 16.02 2.18 4.01
CA GLY A 215 16.33 3.59 4.24
C GLY A 215 16.20 4.50 3.02
N GLN A 216 15.74 4.00 1.89
CA GLN A 216 15.54 4.82 0.70
C GLN A 216 14.43 5.86 0.93
N MET A 217 14.73 7.14 0.72
CA MET A 217 13.85 8.28 1.01
C MET A 217 13.12 8.86 -0.20
N ALA A 218 13.37 8.31 -1.41
CA ALA A 218 12.73 8.73 -2.64
C ALA A 218 12.59 7.57 -3.62
N VAL A 219 11.47 7.51 -4.33
CA VAL A 219 11.29 6.55 -5.43
C VAL A 219 11.62 7.26 -6.74
N ALA A 220 12.69 6.82 -7.40
CA ALA A 220 12.97 7.16 -8.78
C ALA A 220 12.26 6.14 -9.67
N LEU A 221 11.46 6.61 -10.66
CA LEU A 221 11.09 5.77 -11.79
C LEU A 221 12.30 5.76 -12.73
N SER A 222 13.19 4.80 -12.57
CA SER A 222 14.04 4.44 -13.69
C SER A 222 13.16 3.76 -14.73
N PRO A 223 13.29 4.11 -16.03
CA PRO A 223 12.76 3.25 -17.06
C PRO A 223 13.35 1.87 -16.85
N LEU A 224 12.52 0.84 -16.82
CA LEU A 224 13.00 -0.54 -16.86
C LEU A 224 13.90 -0.66 -18.09
N GLU A 225 15.20 -0.76 -17.88
CA GLU A 225 16.14 -1.10 -18.95
C GLU A 225 15.72 -2.46 -19.47
N CYS A 226 15.14 -2.50 -20.65
CA CYS A 226 14.96 -3.72 -21.41
C CYS A 226 16.36 -4.28 -21.70
N GLY A 227 16.82 -5.19 -20.85
CA GLY A 227 18.01 -6.00 -21.15
C GLY A 227 17.78 -6.72 -22.48
N GLY A 228 18.30 -6.15 -23.55
CA GLY A 228 18.41 -6.83 -24.82
C GLY A 228 19.31 -8.03 -24.64
N ARG A 229 18.77 -9.23 -24.75
CA ARG A 229 19.56 -10.41 -25.09
C ARG A 229 19.80 -10.36 -26.60
N ALA A 230 21.07 -10.21 -26.94
CA ALA A 230 21.59 -10.49 -28.27
C ALA A 230 21.52 -12.00 -28.54
#